data_db6d065d91e2dc99fe1162ad13f93057
#
_entry.id   db6d065d91e2dc99fe1162ad13f93057
#
_cell.length_a   1.000
_cell.length_b   1.000
_cell.length_c   1.000
_cell.angle_alpha   90.00
_cell.angle_beta   90.00
_cell.angle_gamma   90.00
#
_symmetry.space_group_name_H-M   'P 1'
#
loop_
_entity.id
_entity.type
_entity.pdbx_description
1 polymer ?
#
loop_
_entity_poly.entity_id
_entity_poly.type
_entity_poly.pdbx_seq_one_letter_code
_entity_poly.pdbx_strand_id
1 'polypeptide(L)'
;MVVLSLISAIGLGLGKIHICGISLGVTFVFFAGILAGHFGLSIDPQMLNYAESFGLIIFVYALGLQVGPGFFSSFRKGGVQLNMLALGVVLLGTLMTVLGSYTLNISLPDMVGILCGATTNTPALGA
;
A
#
# COMPACT_ATOMS: atom_id res chain seq x y z
N MET A 1 3.15 -15.53 14.74
CA MET A 1 1.74 -15.08 14.71
C MET A 1 1.38 -14.14 15.85
N VAL A 2 1.64 -14.51 17.14
CA VAL A 2 1.29 -13.66 18.30
C VAL A 2 1.88 -12.26 18.20
N VAL A 3 3.16 -12.12 17.81
CA VAL A 3 3.85 -10.82 17.67
C VAL A 3 3.17 -9.95 16.61
N LEU A 4 2.84 -10.51 15.44
CA LEU A 4 2.13 -9.77 14.37
C LEU A 4 0.75 -9.31 14.81
N SER A 5 -0.02 -10.18 15.48
CA SER A 5 -1.34 -9.82 16.00
C SER A 5 -1.25 -8.73 17.06
N LEU A 6 -0.24 -8.78 17.91
CA LEU A 6 -0.04 -7.81 18.98
C LEU A 6 0.36 -6.44 18.41
N ILE A 7 1.29 -6.40 17.44
CA ILE A 7 1.68 -5.18 16.73
C ILE A 7 0.47 -4.57 16.02
N SER A 8 -0.31 -5.40 15.31
CA SER A 8 -1.52 -4.95 14.63
C SER A 8 -2.58 -4.41 15.59
N ALA A 9 -2.81 -5.09 16.71
CA ALA A 9 -3.75 -4.66 17.74
C ALA A 9 -3.35 -3.33 18.37
N ILE A 10 -2.07 -3.18 18.73
CA ILE A 10 -1.52 -1.93 19.30
C ILE A 10 -1.61 -0.82 18.25
N GLY A 11 -1.18 -1.07 17.01
CA GLY A 11 -1.23 -0.10 15.94
C GLY A 11 -2.64 0.38 15.63
N LEU A 12 -3.62 -0.52 15.56
CA LEU A 12 -5.03 -0.17 15.36
C LEU A 12 -5.61 0.57 16.56
N GLY A 13 -5.23 0.18 17.79
CA GLY A 13 -5.64 0.87 19.00
C GLY A 13 -5.14 2.32 19.04
N LEU A 14 -3.87 2.52 18.76
CA LEU A 14 -3.26 3.85 18.66
C LEU A 14 -3.80 4.66 17.48
N GLY A 15 -4.12 4.00 16.36
CA GLY A 15 -4.70 4.64 15.17
C GLY A 15 -6.09 5.24 15.40
N LYS A 16 -6.80 4.84 16.46
CA LYS A 16 -8.07 5.44 16.87
C LYS A 16 -7.91 6.76 17.64
N ILE A 17 -6.70 7.08 18.09
CA ILE A 17 -6.42 8.31 18.82
C ILE A 17 -6.42 9.47 17.81
N HIS A 18 -7.28 10.44 18.05
CA HIS A 18 -7.33 11.68 17.27
C HIS A 18 -6.42 12.70 17.92
N ILE A 19 -5.37 13.10 17.22
CA ILE A 19 -4.47 14.18 17.66
C ILE A 19 -4.71 15.37 16.75
N CYS A 20 -5.15 16.49 17.32
CA CYS A 20 -5.47 17.73 16.58
C CYS A 20 -6.51 17.54 15.44
N GLY A 21 -7.47 16.62 15.60
CA GLY A 21 -8.50 16.36 14.58
C GLY A 21 -8.07 15.46 13.42
N ILE A 22 -6.84 14.96 13.43
CA ILE A 22 -6.31 14.02 12.43
C ILE A 22 -6.17 12.65 13.07
N SER A 23 -6.76 11.61 12.46
CA SER A 23 -6.50 10.23 12.83
C SER A 23 -5.58 9.59 11.79
N LEU A 24 -4.49 9.00 12.25
CA LEU A 24 -3.55 8.28 11.38
C LEU A 24 -4.07 6.88 10.99
N GLY A 25 -5.17 6.43 11.62
CA GLY A 25 -5.86 5.21 11.23
C GLY A 25 -4.93 3.99 11.14
N VAL A 26 -5.08 3.21 10.07
CA VAL A 26 -4.30 1.98 9.82
C VAL A 26 -2.80 2.26 9.67
N THR A 27 -2.40 3.48 9.30
CA THR A 27 -0.99 3.86 9.14
C THR A 27 -0.19 3.71 10.44
N PHE A 28 -0.84 3.80 11.60
CA PHE A 28 -0.19 3.56 12.89
C PHE A 28 0.32 2.12 13.06
N VAL A 29 -0.29 1.15 12.41
CA VAL A 29 0.18 -0.25 12.39
C VAL A 29 1.56 -0.33 11.75
N PHE A 30 1.79 0.43 10.67
CA PHE A 30 3.08 0.50 10.00
C PHE A 30 4.17 1.06 10.93
N PHE A 31 3.90 2.17 11.62
CA PHE A 31 4.84 2.75 12.59
C PHE A 31 5.08 1.82 13.79
N ALA A 32 4.05 1.15 14.28
CA ALA A 32 4.20 0.15 15.34
C ALA A 32 5.10 -1.02 14.89
N GLY A 33 4.99 -1.45 13.64
CA GLY A 33 5.86 -2.47 13.04
C GLY A 33 7.32 -2.03 12.98
N ILE A 34 7.60 -0.80 12.55
CA ILE A 34 8.96 -0.23 12.51
C ILE A 34 9.56 -0.18 13.91
N LEU A 35 8.80 0.31 14.90
CA LEU A 35 9.26 0.37 16.28
C LEU A 35 9.54 -1.03 16.84
N ALA A 36 8.67 -2.00 16.60
CA ALA A 36 8.86 -3.38 17.03
C ALA A 36 10.14 -4.00 16.42
N GLY A 37 10.40 -3.74 15.14
CA GLY A 37 11.64 -4.15 14.47
C GLY A 37 12.87 -3.49 15.06
N HIS A 38 12.79 -2.20 15.40
CA HIS A 38 13.89 -1.46 16.05
C HIS A 38 14.22 -2.02 17.44
N PHE A 39 13.22 -2.47 18.20
CA PHE A 39 13.43 -3.13 19.49
C PHE A 39 13.91 -4.59 19.39
N GLY A 40 14.23 -5.07 18.20
CA GLY A 40 14.79 -6.39 17.98
C GLY A 40 13.75 -7.52 18.04
N LEU A 41 12.44 -7.21 17.93
CA LEU A 41 11.40 -8.22 17.77
C LEU A 41 11.50 -8.81 16.37
N SER A 42 12.34 -9.85 16.23
CA SER A 42 12.49 -10.58 14.96
C SER A 42 11.40 -11.62 14.83
N ILE A 43 10.83 -11.70 13.63
CA ILE A 43 9.87 -12.73 13.23
C ILE A 43 10.61 -13.65 12.26
N ASP A 44 10.31 -14.95 12.33
CA ASP A 44 10.84 -15.91 11.36
C ASP A 44 10.55 -15.44 9.92
N PRO A 45 11.57 -15.35 9.04
CA PRO A 45 11.40 -14.85 7.67
C PRO A 45 10.37 -15.61 6.85
N GLN A 46 10.25 -16.93 7.02
CA GLN A 46 9.25 -17.72 6.32
C GLN A 46 7.83 -17.36 6.77
N MET A 47 7.65 -17.13 8.06
CA MET A 47 6.36 -16.73 8.61
C MET A 47 6.00 -15.31 8.19
N LEU A 48 6.98 -14.42 8.07
CA LEU A 48 6.77 -13.06 7.58
C LEU A 48 6.30 -13.07 6.12
N ASN A 49 7.01 -13.78 5.24
CA ASN A 49 6.63 -13.93 3.83
C ASN A 49 5.25 -14.56 3.65
N TYR A 50 4.90 -15.53 4.47
CA TYR A 50 3.56 -16.12 4.44
C TYR A 50 2.48 -15.10 4.85
N ALA A 51 2.71 -14.36 5.93
CA ALA A 51 1.77 -13.35 6.41
C ALA A 51 1.60 -12.21 5.40
N GLU A 52 2.68 -11.78 4.75
CA GLU A 52 2.67 -10.77 3.69
C GLU A 52 1.84 -11.24 2.49
N SER A 53 2.15 -12.42 1.95
CA SER A 53 1.43 -13.00 0.82
C SER A 53 -0.05 -13.20 1.13
N PHE A 54 -0.36 -13.72 2.31
CA PHE A 54 -1.74 -13.94 2.76
C PHE A 54 -2.50 -12.60 2.92
N GLY A 55 -1.85 -11.61 3.51
CA GLY A 55 -2.40 -10.25 3.66
C GLY A 55 -2.68 -9.60 2.31
N LEU A 56 -1.77 -9.75 1.35
CA LEU A 56 -1.94 -9.23 -0.01
C LEU A 56 -3.12 -9.91 -0.73
N ILE A 57 -3.24 -11.22 -0.63
CA ILE A 57 -4.37 -11.97 -1.22
C ILE A 57 -5.71 -11.48 -0.66
N ILE A 58 -5.84 -11.38 0.67
CA ILE A 58 -7.06 -10.89 1.32
C ILE A 58 -7.36 -9.45 0.90
N PHE A 59 -6.34 -8.60 0.83
CA PHE A 59 -6.50 -7.21 0.42
C PHE A 59 -7.05 -7.10 -1.00
N VAL A 60 -6.44 -7.81 -1.97
CA VAL A 60 -6.89 -7.82 -3.37
C VAL A 60 -8.30 -8.40 -3.49
N TYR A 61 -8.60 -9.47 -2.76
CA TYR A 61 -9.94 -10.07 -2.71
C TYR A 61 -10.98 -9.08 -2.18
N ALA A 62 -10.69 -8.40 -1.07
CA ALA A 62 -11.58 -7.40 -0.48
C ALA A 62 -11.84 -6.22 -1.44
N LEU A 63 -10.78 -5.74 -2.13
CA LEU A 63 -10.92 -4.73 -3.18
C LEU A 63 -11.81 -5.22 -4.32
N GLY A 64 -11.63 -6.46 -4.78
CA GLY A 64 -12.46 -7.07 -5.81
C GLY A 64 -13.93 -7.11 -5.43
N LEU A 65 -14.24 -7.49 -4.19
CA LEU A 65 -15.61 -7.47 -3.68
C LEU A 65 -16.21 -6.07 -3.60
N GLN A 66 -15.42 -5.08 -3.23
CA GLN A 66 -15.87 -3.68 -3.10
C GLN A 66 -16.10 -3.04 -4.46
N VAL A 67 -15.21 -3.26 -5.42
CA VAL A 67 -15.25 -2.60 -6.74
C VAL A 67 -16.11 -3.38 -7.74
N GLY A 68 -16.16 -4.71 -7.63
CA GLY A 68 -16.79 -5.62 -8.58
C GLY A 68 -18.24 -5.28 -8.94
N PRO A 69 -19.15 -5.08 -7.96
CA PRO A 69 -20.56 -4.80 -8.25
C PRO A 69 -20.81 -3.53 -9.08
N GLY A 70 -19.95 -2.51 -8.89
CA GLY A 70 -20.04 -1.23 -9.59
C GLY A 70 -19.26 -1.15 -10.90
N PHE A 71 -18.34 -2.09 -11.16
CA PHE A 71 -17.38 -2.02 -12.26
C PHE A 71 -18.04 -1.86 -13.63
N PHE A 72 -18.91 -2.76 -13.99
CA PHE A 72 -19.58 -2.73 -15.31
C PHE A 72 -20.54 -1.55 -15.48
N SER A 73 -21.19 -1.12 -14.41
CA SER A 73 -22.10 0.04 -14.45
C SER A 73 -21.32 1.36 -14.62
N SER A 74 -20.16 1.47 -14.02
CA SER A 74 -19.26 2.61 -14.17
C SER A 74 -18.73 2.76 -15.60
N PHE A 75 -18.45 1.65 -16.27
CA PHE A 75 -18.02 1.69 -17.68
C PHE A 75 -19.08 2.28 -18.61
N ARG A 76 -20.36 2.00 -18.38
CA ARG A 76 -21.46 2.48 -19.22
C ARG A 76 -21.82 3.95 -19.04
N LYS A 77 -21.53 4.54 -17.86
CA LYS A 77 -21.93 5.91 -17.50
C LYS A 77 -20.75 6.89 -17.48
N GLY A 78 -19.96 6.95 -18.55
CA GLY A 78 -18.81 7.87 -18.63
C GLY A 78 -17.50 7.33 -18.06
N GLY A 79 -17.46 6.06 -17.65
CA GLY A 79 -16.27 5.42 -17.09
C GLY A 79 -15.10 5.33 -18.05
N VAL A 80 -15.34 5.37 -19.36
CA VAL A 80 -14.27 5.36 -20.38
C VAL A 80 -13.39 6.59 -20.24
N GLN A 81 -13.97 7.78 -20.04
CA GLN A 81 -13.20 9.02 -19.87
C GLN A 81 -12.36 9.01 -18.59
N LEU A 82 -12.93 8.54 -17.48
CA LEU A 82 -12.21 8.39 -16.22
C LEU A 82 -11.10 7.34 -16.31
N ASN A 83 -11.36 6.21 -17.00
CA ASN A 83 -10.34 5.19 -17.20
C ASN A 83 -9.20 5.66 -18.09
N MET A 84 -9.49 6.44 -19.16
CA MET A 84 -8.44 7.05 -19.98
C MET A 84 -7.59 8.04 -19.19
N LEU A 85 -8.22 8.81 -18.31
CA LEU A 85 -7.52 9.73 -17.43
C LEU A 85 -6.66 8.98 -16.41
N ALA A 86 -7.18 7.91 -15.81
CA ALA A 86 -6.43 7.05 -14.91
C ALA A 86 -5.24 6.38 -15.60
N LEU A 87 -5.45 5.86 -16.82
CA LEU A 87 -4.37 5.30 -17.64
C LEU A 87 -3.29 6.35 -17.93
N GLY A 88 -3.70 7.58 -18.27
CA GLY A 88 -2.79 8.70 -18.50
C GLY A 88 -1.94 9.00 -17.27
N VAL A 89 -2.54 9.04 -16.09
CA VAL A 89 -1.82 9.28 -14.82
C VAL A 89 -0.81 8.16 -14.54
N VAL A 90 -1.19 6.90 -14.74
CA VAL A 90 -0.29 5.75 -14.54
C VAL A 90 0.89 5.80 -15.51
N LEU A 91 0.62 6.04 -16.81
CA LEU A 91 1.69 6.14 -17.81
C LEU A 91 2.63 7.32 -17.52
N LEU A 92 2.07 8.46 -17.14
CA LEU A 92 2.86 9.65 -16.81
C LEU A 92 3.71 9.44 -15.57
N GLY A 93 3.15 8.80 -14.53
CA GLY A 93 3.89 8.40 -13.32
C GLY A 93 5.03 7.44 -13.64
N THR A 94 4.77 6.42 -14.45
CA THR A 94 5.81 5.47 -14.89
C THR A 94 6.90 6.16 -15.70
N LEU A 95 6.52 7.04 -16.62
CA LEU A 95 7.49 7.81 -17.42
C LEU A 95 8.37 8.68 -16.53
N MET A 96 7.77 9.40 -15.58
CA MET A 96 8.51 10.24 -14.62
C MET A 96 9.46 9.41 -13.76
N THR A 97 9.07 8.20 -13.36
CA THR A 97 9.91 7.26 -12.59
C THR A 97 11.12 6.83 -13.39
N VAL A 98 10.93 6.46 -14.65
CA VAL A 98 12.03 6.04 -15.54
C VAL A 98 12.97 7.22 -15.81
N LEU A 99 12.44 8.39 -16.16
CA LEU A 99 13.23 9.60 -16.38
C LEU A 99 13.98 10.03 -15.11
N GLY A 100 13.32 9.95 -13.95
CA GLY A 100 13.93 10.26 -12.66
C GLY A 100 15.09 9.33 -12.32
N SER A 101 14.95 8.03 -12.60
CA SER A 101 16.02 7.05 -12.41
C SER A 101 17.27 7.43 -13.22
N TYR A 102 17.11 7.82 -14.48
CA TYR A 102 18.22 8.21 -15.34
C TYR A 102 18.82 9.57 -14.94
N THR A 103 18.00 10.55 -14.57
CA THR A 103 18.49 11.93 -14.29
C THR A 103 19.12 12.06 -12.90
N LEU A 104 18.57 11.33 -11.91
CA LEU A 104 19.02 11.40 -10.52
C LEU A 104 20.03 10.32 -10.16
N ASN A 105 20.34 9.39 -11.08
CA ASN A 105 21.19 8.21 -10.84
C ASN A 105 20.71 7.37 -9.65
N ILE A 106 19.39 7.29 -9.46
CA ILE A 106 18.76 6.45 -8.43
C ILE A 106 18.38 5.12 -9.08
N SER A 107 18.54 4.01 -8.34
CA SER A 107 18.20 2.68 -8.86
C SER A 107 16.70 2.60 -9.24
N LEU A 108 16.40 1.88 -10.31
CA LEU A 108 15.01 1.75 -10.78
C LEU A 108 14.07 1.17 -9.70
N PRO A 109 14.46 0.15 -8.90
CA PRO A 109 13.65 -0.33 -7.79
C PRO A 109 13.34 0.73 -6.74
N ASP A 110 14.31 1.58 -6.38
CA ASP A 110 14.09 2.66 -5.42
C ASP A 110 13.11 3.70 -5.96
N MET A 111 13.24 4.06 -7.24
CA MET A 111 12.30 4.98 -7.91
C MET A 111 10.89 4.40 -8.00
N VAL A 112 10.75 3.10 -8.23
CA VAL A 112 9.44 2.41 -8.18
C VAL A 112 8.87 2.45 -6.76
N GLY A 113 9.69 2.24 -5.74
CA GLY A 113 9.28 2.39 -4.34
C GLY A 113 8.77 3.81 -4.03
N ILE A 114 9.46 4.84 -4.53
CA ILE A 114 9.04 6.25 -4.40
C ILE A 114 7.68 6.47 -5.10
N LEU A 115 7.50 5.95 -6.32
CA LEU A 115 6.23 6.05 -7.04
C LEU A 115 5.09 5.37 -6.28
N CYS A 116 5.32 4.15 -5.79
CA CYS A 116 4.35 3.40 -4.98
C CYS A 116 3.97 4.15 -3.70
N GLY A 117 4.96 4.76 -3.04
CA GLY A 117 4.73 5.60 -1.87
C GLY A 117 3.93 6.86 -2.19
N ALA A 118 4.29 7.58 -3.27
CA ALA A 118 3.61 8.80 -3.70
C ALA A 118 2.15 8.56 -4.11
N THR A 119 1.87 7.41 -4.71
CA THR A 119 0.51 7.01 -5.14
C THR A 119 -0.24 6.20 -4.08
N THR A 120 0.36 5.95 -2.91
CA THR A 120 -0.17 5.07 -1.85
C THR A 120 -0.58 3.69 -2.37
N ASN A 121 0.18 3.16 -3.33
CA ASN A 121 -0.08 1.88 -3.98
C ASN A 121 0.62 0.74 -3.24
N THR A 122 0.08 0.37 -2.08
CA THR A 122 0.62 -0.71 -1.22
C THR A 122 0.70 -2.07 -1.92
N PRO A 123 -0.25 -2.49 -2.78
CA PRO A 123 -0.14 -3.77 -3.49
C PRO A 123 1.04 -3.83 -4.46
N ALA A 124 1.34 -2.72 -5.14
CA ALA A 124 2.47 -2.67 -6.07
C ALA A 124 3.82 -2.61 -5.33
N LEU A 125 3.83 -2.13 -4.08
CA LEU A 125 5.03 -2.15 -3.25
C LEU A 125 5.34 -3.56 -2.70
N GLY A 126 4.30 -4.39 -2.48
CA GLY A 126 4.43 -5.75 -1.96
C GLY A 126 4.61 -6.83 -3.05
N ALA A 127 4.51 -6.46 -4.33
CA ALA A 127 4.67 -7.36 -5.47
C ALA A 127 6.11 -7.36 -5.99
#